data_00085a5d7be2f8d45ed7753caa10e135
#
_entry.id   00085a5d7be2f8d45ed7753caa10e135
#
_cell.length_a   1.000
_cell.length_b   1.000
_cell.length_c   1.000
_cell.angle_alpha   90.00
_cell.angle_beta   90.00
_cell.angle_gamma   90.00
#
_symmetry.space_group_name_H-M   'P 1'
#
loop_
_entity.id
_entity.type
_entity.pdbx_description
1 polymer ?
#
loop_
_entity_poly.entity_id
_entity_poly.type
_entity_poly.pdbx_seq_one_letter_code
_entity_poly.pdbx_strand_id
1 'polypeptide(L)'
;GTSGAGGAVSMILSVVVALILAGCVAAFFAWLIGLPVLRLKSDYLAIATLGFAEILRAIFQWQKLGPVTNGANMLKSFPTFTSFNIKSASGSTVLYLSTFVPFFFSMLCIALIVLLVNSTYGRAFKAIRDDEVAAEAMGINLAKHKMLSFVTSSFFAGVGGALFAMYVANAQAKVFTSTMTYEILLIVVIGGIGSISGSIIATFLYVACSEWWLRFLDAETYIGAFKVPLLRNGFRMVVFSIVIMIVVLFFRQGIMGSRELPEVIAGWKAKRKARKDSKEASANG
;
A
#
# COMPACT_ATOMS: atom_id res chain seq x y z
N GLY A 1 32.86 8.39 4.76
CA GLY A 1 33.13 7.65 3.54
C GLY A 1 33.46 6.20 3.81
N THR A 2 32.46 5.33 3.80
CA THR A 2 32.66 3.86 3.85
C THR A 2 32.79 3.35 2.42
N SER A 3 33.95 3.55 1.83
CA SER A 3 34.33 3.01 0.53
C SER A 3 34.81 1.56 0.70
N GLY A 4 33.89 0.60 0.69
CA GLY A 4 34.22 -0.82 0.71
C GLY A 4 32.96 -1.68 0.79
N ALA A 5 33.04 -2.94 0.30
CA ALA A 5 31.94 -3.91 0.35
C ALA A 5 31.36 -4.07 1.79
N GLY A 6 32.19 -3.93 2.82
CA GLY A 6 31.77 -3.94 4.23
C GLY A 6 30.84 -2.79 4.61
N GLY A 7 31.01 -1.61 4.02
CA GLY A 7 30.13 -0.45 4.26
C GLY A 7 28.73 -0.65 3.64
N ALA A 8 28.64 -1.24 2.45
CA ALA A 8 27.34 -1.53 1.81
C ALA A 8 26.55 -2.60 2.58
N VAL A 9 27.24 -3.64 3.06
CA VAL A 9 26.60 -4.71 3.86
C VAL A 9 26.07 -4.15 5.19
N SER A 10 26.85 -3.33 5.89
CA SER A 10 26.39 -2.71 7.15
C SER A 10 25.21 -1.77 6.95
N MET A 11 25.16 -1.02 5.84
CA MET A 11 24.01 -0.17 5.50
C MET A 11 22.76 -1.00 5.22
N ILE A 12 22.85 -2.06 4.42
CA ILE A 12 21.71 -2.94 4.13
C ILE A 12 21.20 -3.58 5.43
N LEU A 13 22.10 -4.07 6.28
CA LEU A 13 21.74 -4.65 7.57
C LEU A 13 21.02 -3.64 8.45
N SER A 14 21.50 -2.40 8.52
CA SER A 14 20.87 -1.32 9.28
C SER A 14 19.46 -1.00 8.77
N VAL A 15 19.25 -1.01 7.44
CA VAL A 15 17.92 -0.80 6.86
C VAL A 15 16.97 -1.95 7.18
N VAL A 16 17.43 -3.20 7.07
CA VAL A 16 16.62 -4.36 7.44
C VAL A 16 16.18 -4.30 8.89
N VAL A 17 17.12 -3.99 9.79
CA VAL A 17 16.81 -3.83 11.23
C VAL A 17 15.82 -2.69 11.45
N ALA A 18 15.99 -1.55 10.79
CA ALA A 18 15.07 -0.40 10.90
C ALA A 18 13.67 -0.75 10.38
N LEU A 19 13.54 -1.48 9.26
CA LEU A 19 12.26 -1.93 8.72
C LEU A 19 11.55 -2.91 9.67
N ILE A 20 12.29 -3.87 10.24
CA ILE A 20 11.73 -4.82 11.21
C ILE A 20 11.28 -4.08 12.47
N LEU A 21 12.09 -3.16 13.00
CA LEU A 21 11.73 -2.35 14.16
C LEU A 21 10.48 -1.51 13.90
N ALA A 22 10.38 -0.85 12.75
CA ALA A 22 9.20 -0.08 12.38
C ALA A 22 7.94 -0.96 12.30
N GLY A 23 8.06 -2.14 11.70
CA GLY A 23 6.99 -3.14 11.68
C GLY A 23 6.59 -3.61 13.08
N CYS A 24 7.56 -3.91 13.96
CA CYS A 24 7.31 -4.33 15.34
C CYS A 24 6.62 -3.24 16.17
N VAL A 25 7.05 -2.00 16.03
CA VAL A 25 6.40 -0.86 16.72
C VAL A 25 4.96 -0.69 16.25
N ALA A 26 4.71 -0.75 14.95
CA ALA A 26 3.35 -0.68 14.40
C ALA A 26 2.48 -1.86 14.86
N ALA A 27 3.03 -3.08 14.88
CA ALA A 27 2.36 -4.28 15.39
C ALA A 27 2.03 -4.17 16.89
N PHE A 28 2.92 -3.60 17.68
CA PHE A 28 2.71 -3.36 19.12
C PHE A 28 1.54 -2.41 19.35
N PHE A 29 1.50 -1.27 18.67
CA PHE A 29 0.37 -0.33 18.78
C PHE A 29 -0.93 -0.95 18.26
N ALA A 30 -0.86 -1.72 17.18
CA ALA A 30 -2.01 -2.44 16.66
C ALA A 30 -2.55 -3.48 17.66
N TRP A 31 -1.68 -4.22 18.34
CA TRP A 31 -2.08 -5.14 19.39
C TRP A 31 -2.77 -4.42 20.54
N LEU A 32 -2.19 -3.31 21.00
CA LEU A 32 -2.76 -2.50 22.09
C LEU A 32 -4.15 -1.95 21.74
N ILE A 33 -4.31 -1.40 20.53
CA ILE A 33 -5.57 -0.85 20.03
C ILE A 33 -6.58 -1.95 19.71
N GLY A 34 -6.10 -3.06 19.16
CA GLY A 34 -6.93 -4.19 18.77
C GLY A 34 -7.68 -4.83 19.94
N LEU A 35 -7.12 -4.82 21.15
CA LEU A 35 -7.77 -5.40 22.33
C LEU A 35 -9.17 -4.83 22.61
N PRO A 36 -9.37 -3.50 22.68
CA PRO A 36 -10.71 -2.93 22.85
C PRO A 36 -11.50 -2.87 21.54
N VAL A 37 -10.86 -2.57 20.40
CA VAL A 37 -11.53 -2.20 19.17
C VAL A 37 -12.12 -3.41 18.45
N LEU A 38 -11.44 -4.56 18.43
CA LEU A 38 -11.92 -5.78 17.76
C LEU A 38 -13.13 -6.44 18.45
N ARG A 39 -13.52 -5.96 19.62
CA ARG A 39 -14.78 -6.37 20.30
C ARG A 39 -16.00 -5.62 19.81
N LEU A 40 -15.81 -4.54 19.05
CA LEU A 40 -16.90 -3.72 18.53
C LEU A 40 -17.49 -4.36 17.27
N LYS A 41 -18.77 -4.07 17.02
CA LYS A 41 -19.43 -4.43 15.75
C LYS A 41 -18.86 -3.65 14.58
N SER A 42 -19.02 -4.17 13.38
CA SER A 42 -18.38 -3.70 12.12
C SER A 42 -18.35 -2.18 11.96
N ASP A 43 -19.48 -1.49 12.12
CA ASP A 43 -19.58 -0.05 11.88
C ASP A 43 -18.86 0.77 12.94
N TYR A 44 -18.98 0.38 14.21
CA TYR A 44 -18.28 1.03 15.33
C TYR A 44 -16.77 0.73 15.29
N LEU A 45 -16.36 -0.40 14.71
CA LEU A 45 -14.96 -0.75 14.50
C LEU A 45 -14.27 0.28 13.61
N ALA A 46 -14.91 0.65 12.48
CA ALA A 46 -14.35 1.64 11.55
C ALA A 46 -14.18 3.02 12.19
N ILE A 47 -15.21 3.48 12.94
CA ILE A 47 -15.17 4.78 13.63
C ILE A 47 -14.09 4.78 14.71
N ALA A 48 -14.00 3.70 15.51
CA ALA A 48 -13.02 3.60 16.58
C ALA A 48 -11.58 3.56 16.05
N THR A 49 -11.31 2.82 14.98
CA THR A 49 -9.97 2.76 14.38
C THR A 49 -9.53 4.10 13.82
N LEU A 50 -10.42 4.86 13.17
CA LEU A 50 -10.12 6.22 12.73
C LEU A 50 -9.85 7.16 13.90
N GLY A 51 -10.67 7.08 14.97
CA GLY A 51 -10.46 7.87 16.19
C GLY A 51 -9.10 7.57 16.85
N PHE A 52 -8.72 6.31 16.98
CA PHE A 52 -7.41 5.92 17.51
C PHE A 52 -6.26 6.38 16.61
N ALA A 53 -6.42 6.34 15.29
CA ALA A 53 -5.41 6.85 14.37
C ALA A 53 -5.16 8.35 14.57
N GLU A 54 -6.21 9.15 14.78
CA GLU A 54 -6.07 10.58 15.09
C GLU A 54 -5.45 10.83 16.48
N ILE A 55 -5.78 10.01 17.47
CA ILE A 55 -5.15 10.08 18.81
C ILE A 55 -3.65 9.81 18.70
N LEU A 56 -3.25 8.75 17.99
CA LEU A 56 -1.83 8.45 17.77
C LEU A 56 -1.13 9.58 17.04
N ARG A 57 -1.75 10.12 16.00
CA ARG A 57 -1.20 11.27 15.26
C ARG A 57 -1.00 12.48 16.17
N ALA A 58 -1.96 12.79 17.02
CA ALA A 58 -1.85 13.88 18.00
C ALA A 58 -0.74 13.64 19.02
N ILE A 59 -0.58 12.41 19.51
CA ILE A 59 0.49 12.02 20.42
C ILE A 59 1.87 12.23 19.77
N PHE A 60 2.05 11.78 18.51
CA PHE A 60 3.31 11.96 17.80
C PHE A 60 3.62 13.42 17.47
N GLN A 61 2.61 14.29 17.37
CA GLN A 61 2.80 15.73 17.19
C GLN A 61 3.05 16.50 18.50
N TRP A 62 2.89 15.85 19.65
CA TRP A 62 3.01 16.52 20.94
C TRP A 62 4.45 16.98 21.21
N GLN A 63 4.62 18.25 21.58
CA GLN A 63 5.94 18.88 21.76
C GLN A 63 6.80 18.22 22.86
N LYS A 64 6.18 17.62 23.90
CA LYS A 64 6.92 16.90 24.93
C LYS A 64 7.59 15.62 24.44
N LEU A 65 7.09 15.01 23.36
CA LEU A 65 7.75 13.91 22.67
C LEU A 65 8.81 14.38 21.65
N GLY A 66 9.03 15.69 21.54
CA GLY A 66 9.99 16.30 20.62
C GLY A 66 11.39 15.66 20.57
N PRO A 67 12.00 15.25 21.68
CA PRO A 67 13.30 14.56 21.64
C PRO A 67 13.30 13.25 20.83
N VAL A 68 12.16 12.57 20.72
CA VAL A 68 12.03 11.27 20.01
C VAL A 68 11.38 11.42 18.63
N THR A 69 10.29 12.18 18.55
CA THR A 69 9.47 12.29 17.32
C THR A 69 9.72 13.56 16.52
N ASN A 70 10.52 14.50 17.06
CA ASN A 70 10.66 15.86 16.57
C ASN A 70 9.31 16.64 16.50
N GLY A 71 8.26 16.12 17.13
CA GLY A 71 6.94 16.71 17.21
C GLY A 71 6.30 16.94 15.83
N ALA A 72 5.84 18.17 15.59
CA ALA A 72 5.27 18.58 14.29
C ALA A 72 6.33 18.88 13.21
N ASN A 73 7.61 18.87 13.56
CA ASN A 73 8.71 19.19 12.64
C ASN A 73 9.14 17.97 11.82
N MET A 74 9.87 18.24 10.74
CA MET A 74 10.41 17.18 9.87
C MET A 74 11.63 16.51 10.50
N LEU A 75 11.62 15.18 10.55
CA LEU A 75 12.78 14.36 10.85
C LEU A 75 13.54 14.10 9.53
N LYS A 76 14.79 14.56 9.44
CA LYS A 76 15.65 14.40 8.24
C LYS A 76 16.93 13.61 8.52
N SER A 77 17.21 13.29 9.78
CA SER A 77 18.47 12.69 10.22
C SER A 77 18.46 11.17 10.18
N PHE A 78 18.01 10.57 9.06
CA PHE A 78 18.04 9.12 8.88
C PHE A 78 18.56 8.75 7.49
N PRO A 79 19.10 7.52 7.30
CA PRO A 79 19.60 7.07 6.02
C PRO A 79 18.49 7.08 4.97
N THR A 80 18.76 7.69 3.83
CA THR A 80 17.86 7.73 2.67
C THR A 80 18.34 6.77 1.60
N PHE A 81 17.46 6.37 0.67
CA PHE A 81 17.86 5.47 -0.42
C PHE A 81 18.94 6.06 -1.34
N THR A 82 19.08 7.38 -1.38
CA THR A 82 20.17 8.04 -2.14
C THR A 82 21.57 7.70 -1.59
N SER A 83 21.67 7.30 -0.32
CA SER A 83 22.92 6.85 0.31
C SER A 83 23.42 5.52 -0.25
N PHE A 84 22.58 4.74 -0.92
CA PHE A 84 22.94 3.45 -1.52
C PHE A 84 23.52 3.55 -2.93
N ASN A 85 23.52 4.75 -3.54
CA ASN A 85 24.09 4.92 -4.85
C ASN A 85 25.61 4.70 -4.82
N ILE A 86 26.09 3.75 -5.63
CA ILE A 86 27.52 3.49 -5.79
C ILE A 86 28.08 4.57 -6.71
N LYS A 87 28.90 5.43 -6.13
CA LYS A 87 29.64 6.46 -6.87
C LYS A 87 31.00 5.91 -7.30
N SER A 88 31.36 6.10 -8.56
CA SER A 88 32.72 5.85 -9.06
C SER A 88 33.71 6.83 -8.45
N ALA A 89 35.01 6.53 -8.50
CA ALA A 89 36.08 7.43 -8.10
C ALA A 89 36.06 8.78 -8.84
N SER A 90 35.41 8.82 -10.01
CA SER A 90 35.17 10.05 -10.81
C SER A 90 33.92 10.84 -10.41
N GLY A 91 33.21 10.46 -9.33
CA GLY A 91 32.00 11.15 -8.84
C GLY A 91 30.73 10.86 -9.63
N SER A 92 30.77 10.12 -10.72
CA SER A 92 29.59 9.66 -11.46
C SER A 92 28.93 8.47 -10.78
N THR A 93 27.59 8.45 -10.74
CA THR A 93 26.82 7.31 -10.21
C THR A 93 26.86 6.17 -11.24
N VAL A 94 27.49 5.06 -10.87
CA VAL A 94 27.62 3.86 -11.73
C VAL A 94 26.37 2.98 -11.64
N LEU A 95 25.76 2.89 -10.44
CA LEU A 95 24.55 2.12 -10.22
C LEU A 95 23.57 2.90 -9.32
N TYR A 96 22.35 3.05 -9.81
CA TYR A 96 21.23 3.65 -9.07
C TYR A 96 20.56 2.59 -8.18
N LEU A 97 21.24 2.13 -7.12
CA LEU A 97 20.64 1.21 -6.17
C LEU A 97 19.47 1.85 -5.39
N SER A 98 19.42 3.17 -5.36
CA SER A 98 18.33 3.90 -4.69
C SER A 98 16.93 3.54 -5.17
N THR A 99 16.80 3.09 -6.42
CA THR A 99 15.51 2.64 -6.98
C THR A 99 15.29 1.16 -6.77
N PHE A 100 16.31 0.34 -6.93
CA PHE A 100 16.18 -1.13 -6.82
C PHE A 100 15.89 -1.59 -5.40
N VAL A 101 16.51 -0.98 -4.38
CA VAL A 101 16.38 -1.38 -2.98
C VAL A 101 14.93 -1.27 -2.48
N PRO A 102 14.21 -0.14 -2.63
CA PRO A 102 12.82 -0.05 -2.18
C PRO A 102 11.88 -1.00 -2.94
N PHE A 103 12.09 -1.20 -4.25
CA PHE A 103 11.31 -2.17 -5.02
C PHE A 103 11.53 -3.59 -4.55
N PHE A 104 12.77 -3.98 -4.25
CA PHE A 104 13.10 -5.29 -3.73
C PHE A 104 12.41 -5.57 -2.39
N PHE A 105 12.48 -4.64 -1.44
CA PHE A 105 11.81 -4.80 -0.14
C PHE A 105 10.30 -4.80 -0.26
N SER A 106 9.73 -3.95 -1.12
CA SER A 106 8.28 -3.94 -1.37
C SER A 106 7.82 -5.27 -1.98
N MET A 107 8.56 -5.81 -2.96
CA MET A 107 8.27 -7.11 -3.58
C MET A 107 8.38 -8.26 -2.57
N LEU A 108 9.39 -8.20 -1.69
CA LEU A 108 9.55 -9.17 -0.60
C LEU A 108 8.36 -9.15 0.36
N CYS A 109 7.91 -7.96 0.78
CA CYS A 109 6.72 -7.81 1.63
C CYS A 109 5.46 -8.36 0.96
N ILE A 110 5.26 -8.06 -0.33
CA ILE A 110 4.13 -8.58 -1.10
C ILE A 110 4.19 -10.12 -1.16
N ALA A 111 5.36 -10.69 -1.43
CA ALA A 111 5.55 -12.13 -1.45
C ALA A 111 5.22 -12.79 -0.10
N LEU A 112 5.65 -12.19 1.01
CA LEU A 112 5.31 -12.66 2.35
C LEU A 112 3.81 -12.59 2.64
N ILE A 113 3.13 -11.51 2.22
CA ILE A 113 1.67 -11.38 2.35
C ILE A 113 0.96 -12.46 1.52
N VAL A 114 1.39 -12.71 0.29
CA VAL A 114 0.82 -13.77 -0.57
C VAL A 114 1.01 -15.14 0.06
N LEU A 115 2.18 -15.44 0.62
CA LEU A 115 2.45 -16.68 1.34
C LEU A 115 1.53 -16.82 2.56
N LEU A 116 1.35 -15.75 3.34
CA LEU A 116 0.45 -15.73 4.49
C LEU A 116 -1.00 -16.00 4.09
N VAL A 117 -1.50 -15.33 3.05
CA VAL A 117 -2.89 -15.49 2.56
C VAL A 117 -3.15 -16.89 2.00
N ASN A 118 -2.13 -17.56 1.46
CA ASN A 118 -2.23 -18.93 0.97
C ASN A 118 -1.96 -20.00 2.05
N SER A 119 -1.57 -19.59 3.25
CA SER A 119 -1.35 -20.48 4.39
C SER A 119 -2.66 -20.97 5.04
N THR A 120 -2.54 -21.83 6.05
CA THR A 120 -3.68 -22.27 6.87
C THR A 120 -4.37 -21.09 7.57
N TYR A 121 -3.58 -20.13 8.06
CA TYR A 121 -4.12 -18.91 8.67
C TYR A 121 -4.91 -18.06 7.66
N GLY A 122 -4.41 -17.93 6.43
CA GLY A 122 -5.11 -17.20 5.38
C GLY A 122 -6.44 -17.84 4.98
N ARG A 123 -6.53 -19.17 5.01
CA ARG A 123 -7.81 -19.88 4.80
C ARG A 123 -8.81 -19.57 5.92
N ALA A 124 -8.36 -19.53 7.18
CA ALA A 124 -9.20 -19.13 8.30
C ALA A 124 -9.66 -17.66 8.18
N PHE A 125 -8.78 -16.75 7.74
CA PHE A 125 -9.16 -15.36 7.50
C PHE A 125 -10.23 -15.21 6.40
N LYS A 126 -10.11 -15.98 5.32
CA LYS A 126 -11.12 -16.00 4.25
C LYS A 126 -12.45 -16.56 4.75
N ALA A 127 -12.44 -17.64 5.52
CA ALA A 127 -13.65 -18.23 6.10
C ALA A 127 -14.38 -17.23 7.04
N ILE A 128 -13.63 -16.52 7.90
CA ILE A 128 -14.21 -15.49 8.79
C ILE A 128 -14.78 -14.31 7.99
N ARG A 129 -14.13 -13.92 6.89
CA ARG A 129 -14.62 -12.84 6.01
C ARG A 129 -15.94 -13.22 5.33
N ASP A 130 -16.06 -14.46 4.90
CA ASP A 130 -17.21 -14.93 4.14
C ASP A 130 -18.43 -15.15 5.05
N ASP A 131 -18.26 -15.78 6.22
CA ASP A 131 -19.29 -15.92 7.25
C ASP A 131 -18.66 -16.17 8.64
N GLU A 132 -18.79 -15.20 9.54
CA GLU A 132 -18.25 -15.27 10.90
C GLU A 132 -18.93 -16.35 11.73
N VAL A 133 -20.26 -16.53 11.59
CA VAL A 133 -21.03 -17.48 12.37
C VAL A 133 -20.72 -18.91 11.95
N ALA A 134 -20.62 -19.16 10.65
CA ALA A 134 -20.25 -20.46 10.13
C ALA A 134 -18.80 -20.82 10.51
N ALA A 135 -17.87 -19.86 10.45
CA ALA A 135 -16.47 -20.07 10.85
C ALA A 135 -16.35 -20.44 12.34
N GLU A 136 -17.11 -19.78 13.22
CA GLU A 136 -17.14 -20.08 14.65
C GLU A 136 -17.74 -21.46 14.92
N ALA A 137 -18.81 -21.84 14.23
CA ALA A 137 -19.42 -23.15 14.31
C ALA A 137 -18.45 -24.29 13.89
N MET A 138 -17.51 -23.98 12.98
CA MET A 138 -16.43 -24.89 12.57
C MET A 138 -15.23 -24.91 13.52
N GLY A 139 -15.33 -24.24 14.69
CA GLY A 139 -14.29 -24.22 15.73
C GLY A 139 -13.20 -23.18 15.54
N ILE A 140 -13.35 -22.21 14.60
CA ILE A 140 -12.38 -21.13 14.41
C ILE A 140 -12.57 -20.07 15.50
N ASN A 141 -11.53 -19.78 16.28
CA ASN A 141 -11.58 -18.73 17.29
C ASN A 141 -11.48 -17.34 16.60
N LEU A 142 -12.64 -16.67 16.48
CA LEU A 142 -12.76 -15.37 15.79
C LEU A 142 -11.82 -14.30 16.37
N ALA A 143 -11.84 -14.12 17.70
CA ALA A 143 -11.08 -13.08 18.37
C ALA A 143 -9.57 -13.22 18.11
N LYS A 144 -9.05 -14.45 18.22
CA LYS A 144 -7.62 -14.75 17.98
C LYS A 144 -7.23 -14.50 16.53
N HIS A 145 -8.03 -14.94 15.57
CA HIS A 145 -7.70 -14.77 14.15
C HIS A 145 -7.88 -13.33 13.66
N LYS A 146 -8.91 -12.61 14.13
CA LYS A 146 -9.07 -11.18 13.86
C LYS A 146 -7.88 -10.38 14.40
N MET A 147 -7.47 -10.65 15.66
CA MET A 147 -6.30 -9.98 16.26
C MET A 147 -5.03 -10.30 15.46
N LEU A 148 -4.79 -11.56 15.10
CA LEU A 148 -3.62 -11.94 14.34
C LEU A 148 -3.58 -11.25 12.98
N SER A 149 -4.72 -11.21 12.26
CA SER A 149 -4.83 -10.50 10.98
C SER A 149 -4.54 -9.01 11.13
N PHE A 150 -5.10 -8.36 12.16
CA PHE A 150 -4.92 -6.93 12.42
C PHE A 150 -3.48 -6.58 12.75
N VAL A 151 -2.82 -7.36 13.62
CA VAL A 151 -1.42 -7.14 14.00
C VAL A 151 -0.47 -7.40 12.84
N THR A 152 -0.67 -8.46 12.07
CA THR A 152 0.18 -8.77 10.91
C THR A 152 0.03 -7.75 9.78
N SER A 153 -1.19 -7.28 9.48
CA SER A 153 -1.41 -6.22 8.50
C SER A 153 -0.75 -4.91 8.92
N SER A 154 -0.84 -4.57 10.21
CA SER A 154 -0.21 -3.36 10.76
C SER A 154 1.32 -3.45 10.76
N PHE A 155 1.90 -4.65 10.95
CA PHE A 155 3.33 -4.88 10.78
C PHE A 155 3.78 -4.50 9.36
N PHE A 156 3.12 -5.02 8.33
CA PHE A 156 3.45 -4.68 6.95
C PHE A 156 3.17 -3.20 6.61
N ALA A 157 2.14 -2.61 7.20
CA ALA A 157 1.89 -1.18 7.06
C ALA A 157 3.03 -0.33 7.66
N GLY A 158 3.56 -0.74 8.84
CA GLY A 158 4.72 -0.10 9.47
C GLY A 158 5.98 -0.20 8.61
N VAL A 159 6.25 -1.36 8.02
CA VAL A 159 7.35 -1.55 7.07
C VAL A 159 7.17 -0.66 5.84
N GLY A 160 5.95 -0.61 5.27
CA GLY A 160 5.61 0.27 4.14
C GLY A 160 5.80 1.76 4.46
N GLY A 161 5.40 2.17 5.67
CA GLY A 161 5.61 3.54 6.16
C GLY A 161 7.08 3.91 6.29
N ALA A 162 7.93 2.99 6.76
CA ALA A 162 9.37 3.20 6.85
C ALA A 162 10.02 3.30 5.46
N LEU A 163 9.63 2.44 4.52
CA LEU A 163 10.06 2.54 3.12
C LEU A 163 9.66 3.87 2.49
N PHE A 164 8.44 4.31 2.73
CA PHE A 164 7.93 5.59 2.24
C PHE A 164 8.72 6.78 2.84
N ALA A 165 8.98 6.78 4.15
CA ALA A 165 9.78 7.81 4.81
C ALA A 165 11.20 7.89 4.24
N MET A 166 11.85 6.75 4.00
CA MET A 166 13.19 6.68 3.38
C MET A 166 13.19 7.16 1.93
N TYR A 167 12.11 6.91 1.18
CA TYR A 167 11.94 7.37 -0.20
C TYR A 167 11.76 8.88 -0.28
N VAL A 168 10.87 9.45 0.54
CA VAL A 168 10.60 10.90 0.59
C VAL A 168 11.75 11.66 1.29
N ALA A 169 12.67 10.95 1.95
CA ALA A 169 13.75 11.51 2.77
C ALA A 169 13.24 12.44 3.90
N ASN A 170 12.04 12.17 4.37
CA ASN A 170 11.34 13.00 5.33
C ASN A 170 10.32 12.16 6.12
N ALA A 171 10.34 12.25 7.43
CA ALA A 171 9.31 11.69 8.30
C ALA A 171 8.65 12.82 9.10
N GLN A 172 7.37 13.03 8.88
CA GLN A 172 6.59 14.04 9.56
C GLN A 172 5.20 13.49 9.88
N ALA A 173 4.82 13.51 11.16
CA ALA A 173 3.52 13.02 11.61
C ALA A 173 2.33 13.77 10.98
N LYS A 174 2.53 15.03 10.58
CA LYS A 174 1.50 15.88 9.97
C LYS A 174 1.04 15.37 8.59
N VAL A 175 1.88 14.62 7.88
CA VAL A 175 1.55 14.09 6.53
C VAL A 175 0.54 12.93 6.61
N PHE A 176 0.58 12.15 7.69
CA PHE A 176 -0.32 11.01 7.90
C PHE A 176 -1.69 11.47 8.38
N THR A 177 -2.51 11.91 7.43
CA THR A 177 -3.88 12.42 7.68
C THR A 177 -4.92 11.34 7.37
N SER A 178 -6.15 11.53 7.88
CA SER A 178 -7.29 10.70 7.52
C SER A 178 -7.56 10.72 6.02
N THR A 179 -7.27 11.83 5.33
CA THR A 179 -7.37 11.95 3.87
C THR A 179 -6.50 10.91 3.16
N MET A 180 -5.24 10.74 3.57
CA MET A 180 -4.37 9.70 3.04
C MET A 180 -4.92 8.29 3.26
N THR A 181 -5.56 8.05 4.41
CA THR A 181 -6.21 6.76 4.70
C THR A 181 -7.36 6.50 3.72
N TYR A 182 -8.19 7.52 3.43
CA TYR A 182 -9.26 7.39 2.43
C TYR A 182 -8.75 7.18 1.01
N GLU A 183 -7.64 7.81 0.64
CA GLU A 183 -6.99 7.58 -0.67
C GLU A 183 -6.50 6.13 -0.81
N ILE A 184 -5.85 5.59 0.22
CA ILE A 184 -5.41 4.18 0.23
C ILE A 184 -6.62 3.24 0.17
N LEU A 185 -7.67 3.50 0.96
CA LEU A 185 -8.90 2.71 0.94
C LEU A 185 -9.53 2.70 -0.46
N LEU A 186 -9.59 3.85 -1.09
CA LEU A 186 -10.12 4.02 -2.44
C LEU A 186 -9.33 3.21 -3.47
N ILE A 187 -8.02 3.22 -3.41
CA ILE A 187 -7.15 2.41 -4.28
C ILE A 187 -7.48 0.91 -4.11
N VAL A 188 -7.63 0.46 -2.86
CA VAL A 188 -7.96 -0.95 -2.56
C VAL A 188 -9.36 -1.31 -3.10
N VAL A 189 -10.33 -0.42 -2.96
CA VAL A 189 -11.71 -0.63 -3.49
C VAL A 189 -11.68 -0.71 -5.02
N ILE A 190 -10.95 0.18 -5.69
CA ILE A 190 -10.80 0.15 -7.16
C ILE A 190 -10.09 -1.15 -7.60
N GLY A 191 -9.09 -1.60 -6.86
CA GLY A 191 -8.38 -2.85 -7.15
C GLY A 191 -9.25 -4.09 -7.01
N GLY A 192 -10.18 -4.06 -6.07
CA GLY A 192 -11.06 -5.16 -5.67
C GLY A 192 -10.71 -5.67 -4.27
N ILE A 193 -11.69 -5.57 -3.37
CA ILE A 193 -11.54 -6.03 -1.98
C ILE A 193 -11.32 -7.54 -1.97
N GLY A 194 -10.14 -7.96 -1.52
CA GLY A 194 -9.75 -9.37 -1.44
C GLY A 194 -8.79 -9.85 -2.54
N SER A 195 -8.39 -8.98 -3.47
CA SER A 195 -7.36 -9.28 -4.47
C SER A 195 -6.10 -8.45 -4.23
N ILE A 196 -4.98 -9.12 -3.93
CA ILE A 196 -3.67 -8.47 -3.75
C ILE A 196 -3.16 -7.95 -5.09
N SER A 197 -3.26 -8.75 -6.13
CA SER A 197 -2.87 -8.37 -7.48
C SER A 197 -3.71 -7.20 -8.02
N GLY A 198 -5.00 -7.17 -7.71
CA GLY A 198 -5.89 -6.07 -8.03
C GLY A 198 -5.46 -4.76 -7.39
N SER A 199 -5.13 -4.79 -6.10
CA SER A 199 -4.65 -3.61 -5.35
C SER A 199 -3.32 -3.08 -5.89
N ILE A 200 -2.39 -3.94 -6.31
CA ILE A 200 -1.12 -3.53 -6.92
C ILE A 200 -1.36 -2.82 -8.25
N ILE A 201 -2.20 -3.39 -9.13
CA ILE A 201 -2.54 -2.80 -10.42
C ILE A 201 -3.25 -1.46 -10.23
N ALA A 202 -4.21 -1.41 -9.29
CA ALA A 202 -4.94 -0.18 -9.00
C ALA A 202 -4.01 0.93 -8.46
N THR A 203 -3.04 0.59 -7.60
CA THR A 203 -2.05 1.55 -7.13
C THR A 203 -1.23 2.12 -8.28
N PHE A 204 -0.78 1.26 -9.20
CA PHE A 204 -0.01 1.69 -10.36
C PHE A 204 -0.84 2.58 -11.28
N LEU A 205 -2.09 2.19 -11.54
CA LEU A 205 -3.02 2.96 -12.36
C LEU A 205 -3.36 4.31 -11.71
N TYR A 206 -3.61 4.31 -10.39
CA TYR A 206 -3.90 5.52 -9.61
C TYR A 206 -2.75 6.53 -9.71
N VAL A 207 -1.53 6.10 -9.44
CA VAL A 207 -0.33 6.97 -9.51
C VAL A 207 -0.08 7.43 -10.94
N ALA A 208 -0.21 6.55 -11.94
CA ALA A 208 -0.06 6.91 -13.34
C ALA A 208 -1.11 7.95 -13.78
N CYS A 209 -2.37 7.77 -13.38
CA CYS A 209 -3.42 8.73 -13.70
C CYS A 209 -3.21 10.05 -12.97
N SER A 210 -2.91 10.02 -11.65
CA SER A 210 -2.80 11.25 -10.87
C SER A 210 -1.54 12.05 -11.19
N GLU A 211 -0.38 11.39 -11.39
CA GLU A 211 0.91 12.09 -11.51
C GLU A 211 1.37 12.28 -12.97
N TRP A 212 0.98 11.40 -13.88
CA TRP A 212 1.41 11.48 -15.28
C TRP A 212 0.32 12.02 -16.20
N TRP A 213 -0.83 11.35 -16.24
CA TRP A 213 -1.86 11.67 -17.23
C TRP A 213 -2.55 12.99 -16.96
N LEU A 214 -2.85 13.30 -15.70
CA LEU A 214 -3.57 14.51 -15.33
C LEU A 214 -2.64 15.70 -15.02
N ARG A 215 -1.32 15.50 -15.04
CA ARG A 215 -0.35 16.56 -14.77
C ARG A 215 -0.41 17.71 -15.78
N PHE A 216 -0.79 17.43 -17.02
CA PHE A 216 -0.95 18.47 -18.04
C PHE A 216 -2.09 19.44 -17.71
N LEU A 217 -3.08 19.06 -16.89
CA LEU A 217 -4.17 19.93 -16.48
C LEU A 217 -3.74 21.00 -15.44
N ASP A 218 -2.62 20.79 -14.75
CA ASP A 218 -2.06 21.78 -13.81
C ASP A 218 -1.13 22.79 -14.53
N ALA A 219 -0.76 22.52 -15.79
CA ALA A 219 0.02 23.45 -16.58
C ALA A 219 -0.87 24.59 -17.10
N GLU A 220 -0.49 25.84 -16.81
CA GLU A 220 -1.16 27.00 -17.40
C GLU A 220 -0.97 26.97 -18.92
N THR A 221 -1.99 26.52 -19.65
CA THR A 221 -1.94 26.46 -21.11
C THR A 221 -2.59 27.70 -21.69
N TYR A 222 -1.80 28.48 -22.44
CA TYR A 222 -2.29 29.61 -23.21
C TYR A 222 -2.65 29.12 -24.64
N ILE A 223 -3.91 29.21 -25.01
CA ILE A 223 -4.34 29.04 -26.40
C ILE A 223 -4.44 30.39 -27.02
N GLY A 224 -3.32 30.87 -27.65
CA GLY A 224 -3.19 32.23 -28.16
C GLY A 224 -3.18 33.29 -27.06
N ALA A 225 -3.99 34.34 -27.20
CA ALA A 225 -4.14 35.40 -26.21
C ALA A 225 -5.15 35.08 -25.09
N PHE A 226 -5.85 33.95 -25.15
CA PHE A 226 -6.85 33.57 -24.17
C PHE A 226 -6.22 32.64 -23.12
N LYS A 227 -6.21 33.07 -21.85
CA LYS A 227 -5.93 32.26 -20.68
C LYS A 227 -7.17 31.40 -20.42
N VAL A 228 -7.05 30.05 -20.55
CA VAL A 228 -8.16 29.15 -20.27
C VAL A 228 -8.41 29.17 -18.74
N PRO A 229 -9.53 29.74 -18.24
CA PRO A 229 -9.73 29.98 -16.81
C PRO A 229 -9.93 28.71 -16.00
N LEU A 230 -10.17 27.56 -16.65
CA LEU A 230 -10.37 26.25 -16.00
C LEU A 230 -9.06 25.50 -15.74
N LEU A 231 -7.99 25.74 -16.49
CA LEU A 231 -6.68 25.09 -16.30
C LEU A 231 -5.87 25.89 -15.26
N ARG A 232 -6.19 25.64 -13.98
CA ARG A 232 -5.54 26.29 -12.83
C ARG A 232 -5.04 25.22 -11.86
N ASN A 233 -4.02 25.56 -11.06
CA ASN A 233 -3.51 24.69 -10.00
C ASN A 233 -4.66 24.12 -9.15
N GLY A 234 -4.81 22.80 -9.15
CA GLY A 234 -5.86 22.06 -8.42
C GLY A 234 -7.04 21.57 -9.29
N PHE A 235 -7.16 22.00 -10.56
CA PHE A 235 -8.19 21.47 -11.45
C PHE A 235 -8.01 19.96 -11.72
N ARG A 236 -6.76 19.49 -11.72
CA ARG A 236 -6.41 18.07 -11.74
C ARG A 236 -7.16 17.26 -10.68
N MET A 237 -7.24 17.76 -9.45
CA MET A 237 -7.92 17.05 -8.35
C MET A 237 -9.42 16.94 -8.58
N VAL A 238 -10.05 17.95 -9.17
CA VAL A 238 -11.49 17.93 -9.49
C VAL A 238 -11.78 16.89 -10.57
N VAL A 239 -11.03 16.92 -11.68
CA VAL A 239 -11.18 15.95 -12.76
C VAL A 239 -10.92 14.53 -12.26
N PHE A 240 -9.88 14.36 -11.45
CA PHE A 240 -9.53 13.07 -10.87
C PHE A 240 -10.63 12.53 -9.94
N SER A 241 -11.22 13.39 -9.10
CA SER A 241 -12.35 13.01 -8.24
C SER A 241 -13.57 12.54 -9.05
N ILE A 242 -13.85 13.20 -10.18
CA ILE A 242 -14.94 12.80 -11.10
C ILE A 242 -14.62 11.43 -11.73
N VAL A 243 -13.38 11.24 -12.21
CA VAL A 243 -12.95 9.96 -12.80
C VAL A 243 -13.08 8.83 -11.78
N ILE A 244 -12.62 9.05 -10.54
CA ILE A 244 -12.75 8.08 -9.46
C ILE A 244 -14.21 7.77 -9.17
N MET A 245 -15.06 8.79 -9.06
CA MET A 245 -16.50 8.61 -8.82
C MET A 245 -17.13 7.73 -9.90
N ILE A 246 -16.81 7.97 -11.17
CA ILE A 246 -17.29 7.17 -12.29
C ILE A 246 -16.78 5.72 -12.16
N VAL A 247 -15.48 5.52 -11.89
CA VAL A 247 -14.89 4.18 -11.75
C VAL A 247 -15.57 3.41 -10.62
N VAL A 248 -15.78 4.02 -9.45
CA VAL A 248 -16.43 3.37 -8.30
C VAL A 248 -17.89 3.03 -8.58
N LEU A 249 -18.63 3.90 -9.29
CA LEU A 249 -20.02 3.64 -9.67
C LEU A 249 -20.16 2.49 -10.66
N PHE A 250 -19.31 2.43 -11.66
CA PHE A 250 -19.40 1.41 -12.73
C PHE A 250 -18.71 0.10 -12.33
N PHE A 251 -17.63 0.14 -11.57
CA PHE A 251 -16.86 -1.03 -11.14
C PHE A 251 -17.07 -1.35 -9.65
N ARG A 252 -18.31 -1.61 -9.24
CA ARG A 252 -18.67 -1.92 -7.84
C ARG A 252 -17.86 -3.07 -7.21
N GLN A 253 -17.37 -4.00 -8.01
CA GLN A 253 -16.56 -5.14 -7.55
C GLN A 253 -15.06 -4.89 -7.69
N GLY A 254 -14.63 -3.71 -8.13
CA GLY A 254 -13.25 -3.42 -8.47
C GLY A 254 -12.81 -4.05 -9.80
N ILE A 255 -11.57 -3.76 -10.21
CA ILE A 255 -11.01 -4.21 -11.51
C ILE A 255 -10.86 -5.74 -11.55
N MET A 256 -10.42 -6.35 -10.45
CA MET A 256 -10.19 -7.80 -10.35
C MET A 256 -11.27 -8.55 -9.56
N GLY A 257 -12.16 -7.84 -8.87
CA GLY A 257 -13.14 -8.44 -7.97
C GLY A 257 -12.45 -9.18 -6.83
N SER A 258 -12.87 -10.42 -6.56
CA SER A 258 -12.25 -11.30 -5.55
C SER A 258 -11.24 -12.31 -6.14
N ARG A 259 -10.92 -12.19 -7.44
CA ARG A 259 -10.04 -13.15 -8.14
C ARG A 259 -8.61 -12.63 -8.20
N GLU A 260 -7.66 -13.54 -8.06
CA GLU A 260 -6.24 -13.23 -8.23
C GLU A 260 -5.78 -13.33 -9.69
N LEU A 261 -4.75 -12.57 -10.07
CA LEU A 261 -4.16 -12.56 -11.42
C LEU A 261 -3.87 -13.98 -11.97
N PRO A 262 -3.27 -14.92 -11.21
CA PRO A 262 -3.02 -16.26 -11.68
C PRO A 262 -4.30 -17.01 -12.07
N GLU A 263 -5.40 -16.82 -11.34
CA GLU A 263 -6.70 -17.44 -11.61
C GLU A 263 -7.34 -16.87 -12.89
N VAL A 264 -7.26 -15.55 -13.06
CA VAL A 264 -7.77 -14.88 -14.26
C VAL A 264 -7.02 -15.34 -15.50
N ILE A 265 -5.68 -15.42 -15.42
CA ILE A 265 -4.83 -15.89 -16.53
C ILE A 265 -5.10 -17.37 -16.84
N ALA A 266 -5.24 -18.22 -15.81
CA ALA A 266 -5.57 -19.63 -16.00
C ALA A 266 -6.94 -19.81 -16.68
N GLY A 267 -7.96 -19.08 -16.23
CA GLY A 267 -9.28 -19.06 -16.83
C GLY A 267 -9.27 -18.58 -18.30
N TRP A 268 -8.47 -17.58 -18.62
CA TRP A 268 -8.32 -17.08 -19.98
C TRP A 268 -7.61 -18.08 -20.91
N LYS A 269 -6.56 -18.75 -20.41
CA LYS A 269 -5.87 -19.83 -21.12
C LYS A 269 -6.80 -21.00 -21.39
N ALA A 270 -7.61 -21.42 -20.39
CA ALA A 270 -8.58 -22.49 -20.55
C ALA A 270 -9.66 -22.16 -21.60
N LYS A 271 -10.22 -20.94 -21.57
CA LYS A 271 -11.18 -20.47 -22.58
C LYS A 271 -10.55 -20.41 -23.99
N ARG A 272 -9.29 -19.99 -24.09
CA ARG A 272 -8.58 -19.92 -25.36
C ARG A 272 -8.29 -21.31 -25.92
N LYS A 273 -8.00 -22.29 -25.07
CA LYS A 273 -7.82 -23.70 -25.46
C LYS A 273 -9.14 -24.32 -25.93
N ALA A 274 -10.21 -24.17 -25.15
CA ALA A 274 -11.53 -24.66 -25.53
C ALA A 274 -12.03 -24.08 -26.87
N ARG A 275 -11.71 -22.79 -27.15
CA ARG A 275 -12.04 -22.15 -28.42
C ARG A 275 -11.18 -22.65 -29.59
N LYS A 276 -9.96 -23.11 -29.36
CA LYS A 276 -9.13 -23.78 -30.35
C LYS A 276 -9.67 -25.17 -30.66
N ASP A 277 -9.92 -25.95 -29.60
CA ASP A 277 -10.43 -27.32 -29.75
C ASP A 277 -11.79 -27.34 -30.46
N SER A 278 -12.69 -26.37 -30.21
CA SER A 278 -13.96 -26.23 -30.90
C SER A 278 -13.81 -25.83 -32.39
N LYS A 279 -12.80 -25.03 -32.74
CA LYS A 279 -12.53 -24.67 -34.13
C LYS A 279 -11.91 -25.83 -34.92
N GLU A 280 -11.04 -26.61 -34.27
CA GLU A 280 -10.45 -27.83 -34.89
C GLU A 280 -11.49 -28.91 -35.10
N ALA A 281 -12.42 -29.10 -34.12
CA ALA A 281 -13.55 -30.01 -34.30
C ALA A 281 -14.51 -29.60 -35.42
N SER A 282 -14.73 -28.29 -35.59
CA SER A 282 -15.57 -27.73 -36.71
C SER A 282 -14.89 -27.72 -38.07
N ALA A 283 -13.56 -27.87 -38.12
CA ALA A 283 -12.80 -27.93 -39.37
C ALA A 283 -12.59 -29.36 -39.88
N ASN A 284 -12.76 -30.37 -39.01
CA ASN A 284 -12.58 -31.79 -39.33
C ASN A 284 -13.92 -32.58 -39.48
N GLY A 285 -15.05 -31.94 -39.37
CA GLY A 285 -16.38 -32.48 -39.67
C GLY A 285 -17.00 -31.78 -40.87
#